data_aeadc29a9f3d60c674d3703e524f71fa
#
_entry.id   aeadc29a9f3d60c674d3703e524f71fa
#
_cell.length_a   1.000
_cell.length_b   1.000
_cell.length_c   1.000
_cell.angle_alpha   90.00
_cell.angle_beta   90.00
_cell.angle_gamma   90.00
#
_symmetry.space_group_name_H-M   'P 1'
#
loop_
_entity.id
_entity.type
_entity.pdbx_description
1 polymer ?
#
loop_
_entity_poly.entity_id
_entity_poly.type
_entity_poly.pdbx_seq_one_letter_code
_entity_poly.pdbx_strand_id
1 'polypeptide(L)'
;MSQMRDVGTCSRSQYRVGMSIDRTRDFLLTLPRVEETLQWDNLVYWVLDKAVGGKMFAMIEPEPGGPHVAGFAVPTEQFESLLEIEGVRPAPYLARAQWVVVERWDVFTAAEWRQHLQSAHSRVEAKLTPRIQRLMDLKQREYRALIREKRAAAKLSGKK
;
A
#
# COMPACT_ATOMS: atom_id res chain seq x y z
N MET A 1 41.15 25.78 23.32
CA MET A 1 40.72 25.31 23.38
C MET A 1 39.64 25.07 22.94
N SER A 2 39.13 24.95 22.29
CA SER A 2 38.13 24.89 21.79
C SER A 2 37.69 23.80 21.27
N GLN A 3 37.37 23.07 21.48
CA GLN A 3 37.05 22.03 21.04
C GLN A 3 35.82 21.81 20.77
N MET A 4 35.18 22.10 20.14
CA MET A 4 34.07 22.00 19.86
C MET A 4 33.64 21.19 19.17
N ARG A 5 33.39 20.57 18.87
CA ARG A 5 32.99 19.73 18.54
C ARG A 5 32.06 19.44 17.81
N ASP A 6 31.79 19.05 17.16
CA ASP A 6 31.27 18.27 16.30
C ASP A 6 30.19 17.51 16.79
N VAL A 7 29.44 17.90 17.63
CA VAL A 7 28.43 17.18 18.09
C VAL A 7 27.29 17.06 17.17
N GLY A 8 27.23 17.83 16.17
CA GLY A 8 26.04 17.87 15.37
C GLY A 8 25.88 16.90 14.25
N THR A 9 26.96 16.43 13.71
CA THR A 9 26.87 15.64 12.49
C THR A 9 26.47 14.20 12.71
N CYS A 10 26.70 13.69 13.90
CA CYS A 10 26.40 12.31 14.13
C CYS A 10 24.94 12.07 14.42
N SER A 11 24.24 13.04 14.90
CA SER A 11 22.90 12.81 15.41
C SER A 11 21.84 12.72 14.34
N ARG A 12 22.02 13.35 13.20
CA ARG A 12 20.98 13.30 12.17
C ARG A 12 20.81 11.93 11.55
N SER A 13 21.90 11.18 11.47
CA SER A 13 21.85 9.85 10.91
C SER A 13 21.09 8.89 11.81
N GLN A 14 21.18 9.08 13.10
CA GLN A 14 20.57 8.20 14.07
C GLN A 14 19.06 8.37 14.17
N TYR A 15 18.55 9.52 13.75
CA TYR A 15 17.14 9.79 13.85
C TYR A 15 16.39 9.60 12.53
N ARG A 16 17.05 8.98 11.53
CA ARG A 16 16.32 8.61 10.36
C ARG A 16 15.43 7.47 10.72
N VAL A 17 14.20 7.76 10.95
CA VAL A 17 13.25 6.72 11.30
C VAL A 17 12.80 6.05 10.00
N GLY A 18 13.12 4.79 9.87
CA GLY A 18 12.70 3.98 8.73
C GLY A 18 11.20 3.69 8.75
N MET A 19 10.74 2.98 7.75
CA MET A 19 9.34 2.56 7.70
C MET A 19 9.04 1.45 8.70
N SER A 20 7.79 1.34 9.07
CA SER A 20 7.26 0.34 9.99
C SER A 20 5.82 0.08 9.61
N ILE A 21 5.19 -0.88 10.25
CA ILE A 21 3.77 -1.19 10.04
C ILE A 21 2.92 0.07 10.24
N ASP A 22 3.08 0.74 11.38
CA ASP A 22 2.26 1.90 11.72
C ASP A 22 2.47 3.06 10.74
N ARG A 23 3.71 3.36 10.42
CA ARG A 23 4.04 4.45 9.50
C ARG A 23 3.55 4.19 8.08
N THR A 24 3.68 2.95 7.64
CA THR A 24 3.21 2.56 6.32
C THR A 24 1.70 2.64 6.25
N ARG A 25 1.03 2.15 7.29
CA ARG A 25 -0.42 2.22 7.40
C ARG A 25 -0.91 3.66 7.36
N ASP A 26 -0.30 4.52 8.18
CA ASP A 26 -0.65 5.94 8.22
C ASP A 26 -0.50 6.59 6.84
N PHE A 27 0.60 6.31 6.16
CA PHE A 27 0.83 6.85 4.83
C PHE A 27 -0.22 6.36 3.82
N LEU A 28 -0.48 5.05 3.79
CA LEU A 28 -1.46 4.48 2.86
C LEU A 28 -2.85 5.09 3.03
N LEU A 29 -3.24 5.35 4.28
CA LEU A 29 -4.55 5.93 4.57
C LEU A 29 -4.65 7.41 4.18
N THR A 30 -3.54 8.08 3.86
CA THR A 30 -3.57 9.45 3.33
C THR A 30 -3.83 9.50 1.82
N LEU A 31 -3.65 8.38 1.12
CA LEU A 31 -3.86 8.34 -0.33
C LEU A 31 -5.36 8.41 -0.68
N PRO A 32 -5.71 8.96 -1.86
CA PRO A 32 -7.12 9.16 -2.21
C PRO A 32 -7.92 7.86 -2.28
N ARG A 33 -9.04 7.84 -1.61
CA ARG A 33 -10.02 6.74 -1.64
C ARG A 33 -9.46 5.38 -1.26
N VAL A 34 -8.49 5.34 -0.36
CA VAL A 34 -7.95 4.08 0.13
C VAL A 34 -8.88 3.51 1.20
N GLU A 35 -9.17 2.23 1.08
CA GLU A 35 -9.92 1.46 2.06
C GLU A 35 -9.03 0.35 2.59
N GLU A 36 -9.11 0.11 3.89
CA GLU A 36 -8.31 -0.93 4.56
C GLU A 36 -9.22 -2.08 4.97
N THR A 37 -8.82 -3.30 4.69
CA THR A 37 -9.53 -4.51 5.14
C THR A 37 -8.53 -5.50 5.72
N LEU A 38 -9.02 -6.42 6.54
CA LEU A 38 -8.21 -7.52 7.04
C LEU A 38 -8.65 -8.77 6.27
N GLN A 39 -7.76 -9.32 5.46
CA GLN A 39 -8.03 -10.53 4.68
C GLN A 39 -6.79 -11.42 4.67
N TRP A 40 -7.01 -12.73 4.80
CA TRP A 40 -5.92 -13.72 4.79
C TRP A 40 -4.82 -13.38 5.82
N ASP A 41 -5.25 -12.86 6.98
CA ASP A 41 -4.37 -12.42 8.06
C ASP A 41 -3.45 -11.26 7.67
N ASN A 42 -3.75 -10.56 6.58
CA ASN A 42 -3.00 -9.39 6.12
C ASN A 42 -3.89 -8.15 6.13
N LEU A 43 -3.28 -6.99 6.36
CA LEU A 43 -3.95 -5.71 6.12
C LEU A 43 -3.87 -5.45 4.62
N VAL A 44 -5.01 -5.34 3.98
CA VAL A 44 -5.09 -5.15 2.52
C VAL A 44 -5.66 -3.77 2.22
N TYR A 45 -5.02 -3.09 1.28
CA TYR A 45 -5.37 -1.71 0.91
C TYR A 45 -5.91 -1.68 -0.51
N TRP A 46 -7.06 -1.02 -0.66
CA TRP A 46 -7.82 -0.97 -1.91
C TRP A 46 -7.91 0.46 -2.42
N VAL A 47 -7.87 0.64 -3.73
CA VAL A 47 -8.30 1.89 -4.35
C VAL A 47 -9.80 1.74 -4.55
N LEU A 48 -10.57 2.49 -3.81
CA LEU A 48 -12.02 2.40 -3.68
C LEU A 48 -12.44 1.09 -2.99
N ASP A 49 -13.58 1.13 -2.36
CA ASP A 49 -14.10 -0.02 -1.64
C ASP A 49 -14.41 -1.18 -2.60
N LYS A 50 -14.13 -2.39 -2.14
CA LYS A 50 -14.41 -3.61 -2.90
C LYS A 50 -15.88 -3.67 -3.35
N ALA A 51 -16.80 -3.19 -2.53
CA ALA A 51 -18.23 -3.24 -2.83
C ALA A 51 -18.62 -2.40 -4.06
N VAL A 52 -17.84 -1.39 -4.40
CA VAL A 52 -18.10 -0.55 -5.57
C VAL A 52 -17.18 -0.88 -6.75
N GLY A 53 -16.43 -1.98 -6.66
CA GLY A 53 -15.54 -2.42 -7.73
C GLY A 53 -14.10 -2.00 -7.56
N GLY A 54 -13.70 -1.58 -6.35
CA GLY A 54 -12.32 -1.23 -6.05
C GLY A 54 -11.38 -2.41 -6.18
N LYS A 55 -10.10 -2.13 -6.31
CA LYS A 55 -9.06 -3.15 -6.45
C LYS A 55 -7.93 -2.90 -5.47
N MET A 56 -7.35 -3.99 -4.99
CA MET A 56 -6.23 -3.91 -4.05
C MET A 56 -4.95 -3.46 -4.75
N PHE A 57 -4.12 -2.72 -4.03
CA PHE A 57 -2.85 -2.25 -4.55
C PHE A 57 -1.68 -2.50 -3.60
N ALA A 58 -1.93 -2.77 -2.34
CA ALA A 58 -0.88 -3.02 -1.34
C ALA A 58 -1.41 -3.90 -0.22
N MET A 59 -0.49 -4.56 0.48
CA MET A 59 -0.81 -5.34 1.68
C MET A 59 0.33 -5.25 2.67
N ILE A 60 0.02 -5.38 3.95
CA ILE A 60 0.98 -5.40 5.04
C ILE A 60 0.75 -6.67 5.84
N GLU A 61 1.83 -7.38 6.15
CA GLU A 61 1.80 -8.51 7.07
C GLU A 61 1.87 -7.95 8.49
N PRO A 62 0.82 -8.04 9.30
CA PRO A 62 0.83 -7.44 10.63
C PRO A 62 1.62 -8.24 11.66
N GLU A 63 1.82 -9.54 11.43
CA GLU A 63 2.54 -10.38 12.38
C GLU A 63 4.04 -10.37 12.09
N PRO A 64 4.88 -10.11 13.09
CA PRO A 64 6.32 -10.14 12.88
C PRO A 64 6.82 -11.58 12.68
N GLY A 65 7.93 -11.72 11.97
CA GLY A 65 8.54 -13.02 11.77
C GLY A 65 8.09 -13.78 10.54
N GLY A 66 7.21 -13.22 9.74
CA GLY A 66 6.79 -13.82 8.47
C GLY A 66 7.83 -13.69 7.37
N PRO A 67 7.60 -14.31 6.21
CA PRO A 67 8.56 -14.29 5.11
C PRO A 67 8.71 -12.93 4.44
N HIS A 68 7.79 -12.02 4.66
CA HIS A 68 7.85 -10.68 4.12
C HIS A 68 7.05 -9.73 5.01
N VAL A 69 7.27 -8.43 4.84
CA VAL A 69 6.58 -7.42 5.65
C VAL A 69 5.46 -6.73 4.89
N ALA A 70 5.58 -6.61 3.58
CA ALA A 70 4.58 -5.93 2.76
C ALA A 70 4.69 -6.37 1.31
N GLY A 71 3.63 -6.13 0.55
CA GLY A 71 3.61 -6.36 -0.88
C GLY A 71 2.81 -5.27 -1.57
N PHE A 72 3.09 -5.03 -2.85
CA PHE A 72 2.39 -4.00 -3.61
C PHE A 72 2.47 -4.26 -5.11
N ALA A 73 1.54 -3.65 -5.85
CA ALA A 73 1.52 -3.71 -7.30
C ALA A 73 2.65 -2.84 -7.87
N VAL A 74 3.25 -3.27 -8.97
CA VAL A 74 4.39 -2.57 -9.58
C VAL A 74 4.09 -2.30 -11.06
N PRO A 75 4.44 -1.13 -11.58
CA PRO A 75 4.34 -0.89 -13.02
C PRO A 75 5.16 -1.90 -13.80
N THR A 76 4.65 -2.32 -14.95
CA THR A 76 5.27 -3.36 -15.77
C THR A 76 6.75 -3.08 -16.06
N GLU A 77 7.06 -1.82 -16.36
CA GLU A 77 8.41 -1.41 -16.71
C GLU A 77 9.39 -1.41 -15.54
N GLN A 78 8.90 -1.50 -14.32
CA GLN A 78 9.74 -1.51 -13.11
C GLN A 78 9.83 -2.89 -12.45
N PHE A 79 9.00 -3.82 -12.88
CA PHE A 79 8.89 -5.13 -12.20
C PHE A 79 10.22 -5.87 -12.18
N GLU A 80 10.85 -6.05 -13.33
CA GLU A 80 12.10 -6.80 -13.42
C GLU A 80 13.24 -6.12 -12.64
N SER A 81 13.35 -4.81 -12.73
CA SER A 81 14.41 -4.09 -12.02
C SER A 81 14.24 -4.14 -10.50
N LEU A 82 13.01 -4.15 -10.02
CA LEU A 82 12.76 -4.29 -8.58
C LEU A 82 13.15 -5.67 -8.07
N LEU A 83 12.97 -6.71 -8.88
CA LEU A 83 13.35 -8.06 -8.49
C LEU A 83 14.86 -8.25 -8.36
N GLU A 84 15.66 -7.33 -8.90
CA GLU A 84 17.11 -7.38 -8.73
C GLU A 84 17.57 -6.87 -7.36
N ILE A 85 16.67 -6.22 -6.62
CA ILE A 85 17.00 -5.68 -5.30
C ILE A 85 16.93 -6.81 -4.28
N GLU A 86 17.98 -6.95 -3.46
CA GLU A 86 17.99 -7.94 -2.41
C GLU A 86 16.84 -7.68 -1.43
N GLY A 87 16.07 -8.68 -1.13
CA GLY A 87 14.91 -8.57 -0.24
C GLY A 87 13.60 -8.30 -0.96
N VAL A 88 13.62 -8.21 -2.30
CA VAL A 88 12.40 -8.05 -3.10
C VAL A 88 12.18 -9.33 -3.92
N ARG A 89 10.98 -9.88 -3.85
CA ARG A 89 10.63 -11.13 -4.54
C ARG A 89 9.28 -11.01 -5.23
N PRO A 90 9.01 -11.84 -6.25
CA PRO A 90 7.65 -11.89 -6.81
C PRO A 90 6.66 -12.33 -5.74
N ALA A 91 5.51 -11.70 -5.69
CA ALA A 91 4.50 -12.05 -4.70
C ALA A 91 3.89 -13.42 -5.00
N PRO A 92 3.78 -14.32 -4.02
CA PRO A 92 3.10 -15.60 -4.23
C PRO A 92 1.68 -15.37 -4.75
N TYR A 93 1.29 -16.12 -5.78
CA TYR A 93 -0.02 -16.05 -6.43
C TYR A 93 -0.34 -14.73 -7.14
N LEU A 94 0.43 -13.67 -6.92
CA LEU A 94 0.18 -12.36 -7.51
C LEU A 94 1.29 -11.89 -8.46
N ALA A 95 2.27 -12.75 -8.74
CA ALA A 95 3.37 -12.41 -9.64
C ALA A 95 2.89 -12.08 -11.06
N ARG A 96 1.86 -12.75 -11.54
CA ARG A 96 1.29 -12.49 -12.86
C ARG A 96 0.67 -11.10 -12.97
N ALA A 97 0.17 -10.59 -11.86
CA ALA A 97 -0.36 -9.24 -11.77
C ALA A 97 0.74 -8.22 -11.48
N GLN A 98 2.00 -8.68 -11.51
CA GLN A 98 3.18 -7.85 -11.26
C GLN A 98 3.20 -7.23 -9.87
N TRP A 99 2.95 -8.06 -8.90
CA TRP A 99 3.10 -7.71 -7.49
C TRP A 99 4.43 -8.25 -6.97
N VAL A 100 5.06 -7.48 -6.09
CA VAL A 100 6.27 -7.90 -5.38
C VAL A 100 5.98 -7.92 -3.90
N VAL A 101 6.75 -8.72 -3.16
CA VAL A 101 6.78 -8.67 -1.70
C VAL A 101 8.18 -8.26 -1.26
N VAL A 102 8.26 -7.57 -0.14
CA VAL A 102 9.50 -7.05 0.41
C VAL A 102 9.72 -7.73 1.76
N GLU A 103 10.91 -8.28 1.95
CA GLU A 103 11.20 -9.10 3.13
C GLU A 103 11.34 -8.31 4.42
N ARG A 104 11.87 -7.09 4.36
CA ARG A 104 12.15 -6.28 5.54
C ARG A 104 11.89 -4.82 5.24
N TRP A 105 11.55 -4.09 6.28
CA TRP A 105 11.30 -2.65 6.14
C TRP A 105 12.53 -1.84 5.72
N ASP A 106 13.73 -2.34 6.04
CA ASP A 106 14.98 -1.63 5.73
C ASP A 106 15.49 -1.84 4.30
N VAL A 107 14.79 -2.63 3.48
CA VAL A 107 15.13 -2.81 2.07
C VAL A 107 15.04 -1.47 1.32
N PHE A 108 14.07 -0.64 1.71
CA PHE A 108 13.89 0.70 1.13
C PHE A 108 13.95 1.76 2.22
N THR A 109 14.35 2.97 1.85
CA THR A 109 14.20 4.13 2.73
C THR A 109 12.72 4.48 2.85
N ALA A 110 12.38 5.30 3.85
CA ALA A 110 11.00 5.75 4.01
C ALA A 110 10.49 6.48 2.77
N ALA A 111 11.34 7.29 2.13
CA ALA A 111 10.98 8.00 0.90
C ALA A 111 10.71 7.05 -0.25
N GLU A 112 11.54 6.02 -0.40
CA GLU A 112 11.37 4.99 -1.43
C GLU A 112 10.09 4.19 -1.22
N TRP A 113 9.78 3.82 0.03
CA TRP A 113 8.54 3.14 0.35
C TRP A 113 7.32 3.97 -0.07
N ARG A 114 7.32 5.26 0.27
CA ARG A 114 6.20 6.14 -0.11
C ARG A 114 6.07 6.23 -1.62
N GLN A 115 7.18 6.33 -2.33
CA GLN A 115 7.18 6.40 -3.78
C GLN A 115 6.61 5.14 -4.41
N HIS A 116 7.04 3.96 -3.94
CA HIS A 116 6.54 2.69 -4.46
C HIS A 116 5.06 2.47 -4.17
N LEU A 117 4.63 2.82 -2.96
CA LEU A 117 3.22 2.65 -2.58
C LEU A 117 2.31 3.63 -3.31
N GLN A 118 2.77 4.86 -3.53
CA GLN A 118 2.02 5.83 -4.31
C GLN A 118 1.94 5.41 -5.77
N SER A 119 3.02 4.89 -6.34
CA SER A 119 3.01 4.34 -7.70
C SER A 119 2.06 3.16 -7.83
N ALA A 120 2.02 2.30 -6.82
CA ALA A 120 1.10 1.17 -6.80
C ALA A 120 -0.36 1.63 -6.82
N HIS A 121 -0.68 2.63 -6.00
CA HIS A 121 -2.02 3.23 -5.97
C HIS A 121 -2.39 3.79 -7.34
N SER A 122 -1.51 4.61 -7.92
CA SER A 122 -1.75 5.24 -9.22
C SER A 122 -1.92 4.22 -10.34
N ARG A 123 -1.10 3.16 -10.32
CA ARG A 123 -1.19 2.11 -11.31
C ARG A 123 -2.53 1.38 -11.25
N VAL A 124 -2.98 1.04 -10.06
CA VAL A 124 -4.25 0.33 -9.90
C VAL A 124 -5.43 1.25 -10.23
N GLU A 125 -5.36 2.51 -9.80
CA GLU A 125 -6.37 3.50 -10.15
C GLU A 125 -6.52 3.62 -11.67
N ALA A 126 -5.40 3.68 -12.41
CA ALA A 126 -5.41 3.79 -13.86
C ALA A 126 -6.02 2.57 -14.55
N LYS A 127 -6.01 1.41 -13.89
CA LYS A 127 -6.59 0.19 -14.42
C LYS A 127 -8.07 0.00 -14.11
N LEU A 128 -8.63 0.84 -13.27
CA LEU A 128 -10.06 0.79 -12.99
C LEU A 128 -10.83 1.22 -14.25
N THR A 129 -12.02 0.66 -14.44
CA THR A 129 -12.84 1.08 -15.58
C THR A 129 -13.23 2.55 -15.43
N PRO A 130 -13.49 3.28 -16.53
CA PRO A 130 -13.89 4.69 -16.43
C PRO A 130 -15.10 4.93 -15.52
N ARG A 131 -16.04 4.00 -15.52
CA ARG A 131 -17.22 4.07 -14.66
C ARG A 131 -16.82 4.07 -13.19
N ILE A 132 -15.88 3.22 -12.81
CA ILE A 132 -15.43 3.12 -11.42
C ILE A 132 -14.50 4.29 -11.08
N GLN A 133 -13.64 4.71 -12.01
CA GLN A 133 -12.75 5.86 -11.78
C GLN A 133 -13.52 7.13 -11.43
N ARG A 134 -14.72 7.31 -11.97
CA ARG A 134 -15.55 8.48 -11.66
C ARG A 134 -15.93 8.57 -10.18
N LEU A 135 -15.89 7.44 -9.48
CA LEU A 135 -16.20 7.43 -8.06
C LEU A 135 -15.11 8.13 -7.24
N MET A 136 -13.92 8.29 -7.80
CA MET A 136 -12.83 9.02 -7.13
C MET A 136 -13.20 10.49 -6.91
N ASP A 137 -14.04 11.04 -7.80
CA ASP A 137 -14.40 12.44 -7.76
C ASP A 137 -15.65 12.75 -6.91
N LEU A 138 -16.31 11.74 -6.38
CA LEU A 138 -17.47 11.94 -5.54
C LEU A 138 -17.10 12.66 -4.25
N LYS A 139 -18.03 13.45 -3.72
CA LYS A 139 -17.86 14.04 -2.40
C LYS A 139 -17.84 12.90 -1.37
N GLN A 140 -17.10 13.10 -0.30
CA GLN A 140 -16.93 12.07 0.74
C GLN A 140 -18.25 11.50 1.23
N ARG A 141 -19.23 12.38 1.44
CA ARG A 141 -20.57 11.97 1.91
C ARG A 141 -21.27 11.05 0.91
N GLU A 142 -21.21 11.43 -0.38
CA GLU A 142 -21.83 10.65 -1.44
C GLU A 142 -21.17 9.30 -1.60
N TYR A 143 -19.84 9.27 -1.55
CA TYR A 143 -19.06 8.05 -1.62
C TYR A 143 -19.41 7.10 -0.48
N ARG A 144 -19.47 7.61 0.76
CA ARG A 144 -19.79 6.78 1.93
C ARG A 144 -21.23 6.23 1.84
N ALA A 145 -22.15 7.02 1.33
CA ALA A 145 -23.55 6.56 1.14
C ALA A 145 -23.61 5.44 0.12
N LEU A 146 -22.88 5.57 -0.99
CA LEU A 146 -22.83 4.55 -2.02
C LEU A 146 -22.24 3.24 -1.49
N ILE A 147 -21.18 3.31 -0.70
CA ILE A 147 -20.58 2.12 -0.10
C ILE A 147 -21.58 1.39 0.79
N ARG A 148 -22.31 2.12 1.62
CA ARG A 148 -23.33 1.52 2.50
C ARG A 148 -24.40 0.81 1.70
N GLU A 149 -24.86 1.43 0.63
CA GLU A 149 -25.88 0.86 -0.25
C GLU A 149 -25.38 -0.44 -0.89
N LYS A 150 -24.18 -0.40 -1.45
CA LYS A 150 -23.60 -1.55 -2.14
C LYS A 150 -23.28 -2.71 -1.18
N ARG A 151 -22.81 -2.40 0.01
CA ARG A 151 -22.54 -3.43 1.03
C ARG A 151 -23.83 -4.10 1.50
N ALA A 152 -24.90 -3.33 1.65
CA ALA A 152 -26.21 -3.86 2.03
C ALA A 152 -26.74 -4.78 0.93
N ALA A 153 -26.62 -4.37 -0.34
CA ALA A 153 -27.07 -5.18 -1.47
C ALA A 153 -26.26 -6.49 -1.57
N ALA A 154 -24.95 -6.44 -1.32
CA ALA A 154 -24.10 -7.62 -1.34
C ALA A 154 -24.49 -8.62 -0.24
N LYS A 155 -24.85 -8.13 0.95
CA LYS A 155 -25.32 -8.98 2.05
C LYS A 155 -26.61 -9.70 1.69
N LEU A 156 -27.53 -9.01 1.03
CA LEU A 156 -28.80 -9.59 0.62
C LEU A 156 -28.62 -10.66 -0.44
N SER A 157 -27.70 -10.45 -1.40
CA SER A 157 -27.45 -11.45 -2.44
C SER A 157 -26.64 -12.63 -1.92
N GLY A 158 -25.85 -12.46 -0.87
CA GLY A 158 -25.04 -13.53 -0.27
C GLY A 158 -25.83 -14.48 0.62
N LYS A 159 -27.10 -14.19 0.88
CA LYS A 159 -27.92 -15.05 1.71
C LYS A 159 -28.72 -16.08 0.92
N LYS A 160 -28.50 -16.14 -0.37
CA LYS A 160 -29.09 -17.22 -1.17
C LYS A 160 -28.12 -18.38 -1.19
#